data_38cada4f3a463d0e45668f00e7af5601
#
_entry.id   38cada4f3a463d0e45668f00e7af5601
#
_cell.length_a   1.000
_cell.length_b   1.000
_cell.length_c   1.000
_cell.angle_alpha   90.00
_cell.angle_beta   90.00
_cell.angle_gamma   90.00
#
_symmetry.space_group_name_H-M   'P 1'
#
loop_
_entity.id
_entity.type
_entity.pdbx_description
1 polymer ?
#
loop_
_entity_poly.entity_id
_entity_poly.type
_entity_poly.pdbx_seq_one_letter_code
_entity_poly.pdbx_strand_id
1 'polypeptide(L)'
;MSEANTVTVAAVQMTCRLGERSANLARAETLLEQVAGEAQIACLPETFNTGYNLDTLGDALFSLAETVPGPTTEYLGKVAQRLNLALVVGLVEREPQVEGLIYDTAVLIDRHGELVARYRKTHLYPAENAYFRPGNRIDVIGLAGLKVGVAICFEHAFPQIFTTLSLQGAQVVFNPSAVPVGYGYLQDVRIPARAQDNQIFVVAVNHVGREGDVTYCGRSQIANPRGEVVALAADDAEGVVTAKLPLDLIWNQRRQEPIFRGFRPELYEPRA
;
A
#
# COMPACT_ATOMS: atom_id res chain seq x y z
N MET A 1 13.42 -24.31 -8.74
CA MET A 1 13.32 -23.08 -7.89
C MET A 1 13.20 -23.59 -6.46
N SER A 2 14.09 -23.19 -5.56
CA SER A 2 14.01 -23.64 -4.17
C SER A 2 12.85 -22.90 -3.50
N GLU A 3 11.97 -23.59 -2.77
CA GLU A 3 10.89 -23.00 -1.95
C GLU A 3 11.43 -22.00 -0.90
N ALA A 4 12.72 -22.06 -0.62
CA ALA A 4 13.40 -21.26 0.40
C ALA A 4 13.47 -19.74 0.13
N ASN A 5 13.11 -19.26 -1.07
CA ASN A 5 13.21 -17.84 -1.45
C ASN A 5 11.87 -17.30 -1.98
N THR A 6 10.76 -17.81 -1.44
CA THR A 6 9.40 -17.41 -1.86
C THR A 6 8.63 -16.87 -0.66
N VAL A 7 7.98 -15.72 -0.82
CA VAL A 7 7.11 -15.09 0.19
C VAL A 7 5.71 -14.97 -0.40
N THR A 8 4.69 -15.35 0.36
CA THR A 8 3.29 -15.15 -0.04
C THR A 8 2.80 -13.81 0.52
N VAL A 9 2.22 -12.98 -0.33
CA VAL A 9 1.60 -11.71 0.07
C VAL A 9 0.10 -11.75 -0.22
N ALA A 10 -0.66 -10.94 0.53
CA ALA A 10 -2.10 -10.78 0.39
C ALA A 10 -2.47 -9.32 0.14
N ALA A 11 -3.34 -9.08 -0.83
CA ALA A 11 -4.02 -7.81 -1.07
C ALA A 11 -5.45 -7.92 -0.57
N VAL A 12 -5.80 -7.13 0.44
CA VAL A 12 -7.11 -7.14 1.10
C VAL A 12 -7.98 -6.05 0.52
N GLN A 13 -8.89 -6.40 -0.38
CA GLN A 13 -9.88 -5.50 -0.95
C GLN A 13 -11.10 -5.42 -0.06
N MET A 14 -11.45 -4.24 0.44
CA MET A 14 -12.54 -4.09 1.38
C MET A 14 -13.37 -2.83 1.17
N THR A 15 -14.61 -2.88 1.61
CA THR A 15 -15.49 -1.73 1.77
C THR A 15 -15.20 -1.07 3.11
N CYS A 16 -15.10 0.25 3.13
CA CYS A 16 -14.94 1.01 4.35
C CYS A 16 -16.21 1.81 4.65
N ARG A 17 -16.55 1.92 5.92
CA ARG A 17 -17.63 2.79 6.40
C ARG A 17 -17.03 4.11 6.86
N LEU A 18 -17.52 5.21 6.28
CA LEU A 18 -17.02 6.55 6.57
C LEU A 18 -17.13 6.89 8.07
N GLY A 19 -16.00 7.18 8.71
CA GLY A 19 -15.88 7.56 10.10
C GLY A 19 -16.09 6.42 11.12
N GLU A 20 -16.42 5.20 10.68
CA GLU A 20 -16.74 4.07 11.56
C GLU A 20 -15.52 3.18 11.83
N ARG A 21 -14.49 3.72 12.50
CA ARG A 21 -13.23 3.01 12.76
C ARG A 21 -13.42 1.59 13.29
N SER A 22 -14.23 1.41 14.33
CA SER A 22 -14.41 0.10 14.97
C SER A 22 -15.00 -0.94 14.02
N ALA A 23 -15.93 -0.54 13.16
CA ALA A 23 -16.52 -1.41 12.15
C ALA A 23 -15.49 -1.78 11.07
N ASN A 24 -14.69 -0.80 10.63
CA ASN A 24 -13.64 -1.02 9.64
C ASN A 24 -12.53 -1.93 10.17
N LEU A 25 -12.11 -1.76 11.41
CA LEU A 25 -11.13 -2.65 12.08
C LEU A 25 -11.65 -4.09 12.19
N ALA A 26 -12.87 -4.29 12.66
CA ALA A 26 -13.47 -5.62 12.75
C ALA A 26 -13.61 -6.29 11.37
N ARG A 27 -13.96 -5.51 10.34
CA ARG A 27 -14.04 -6.02 8.98
C ARG A 27 -12.68 -6.41 8.43
N ALA A 28 -11.67 -5.57 8.63
CA ALA A 28 -10.29 -5.86 8.24
C ALA A 28 -9.79 -7.15 8.90
N GLU A 29 -10.01 -7.32 10.22
CA GLU A 29 -9.65 -8.54 10.95
C GLU A 29 -10.27 -9.79 10.33
N THR A 30 -11.59 -9.75 10.03
CA THR A 30 -12.31 -10.88 9.40
C THR A 30 -11.69 -11.26 8.04
N LEU A 31 -11.24 -10.27 7.24
CA LEU A 31 -10.61 -10.53 5.95
C LEU A 31 -9.17 -11.05 6.12
N LEU A 32 -8.42 -10.53 7.09
CA LEU A 32 -7.07 -11.00 7.41
C LEU A 32 -7.05 -12.44 7.91
N GLU A 33 -8.09 -12.87 8.64
CA GLU A 33 -8.23 -14.26 9.10
C GLU A 33 -8.30 -15.27 7.95
N GLN A 34 -8.79 -14.85 6.76
CA GLN A 34 -8.90 -15.74 5.59
C GLN A 34 -7.53 -16.17 5.04
N VAL A 35 -6.48 -15.41 5.32
CA VAL A 35 -5.11 -15.66 4.81
C VAL A 35 -4.11 -15.99 5.92
N ALA A 36 -4.61 -16.18 7.14
CA ALA A 36 -3.79 -16.60 8.27
C ALA A 36 -3.19 -18.00 7.99
N GLY A 37 -1.87 -18.12 8.20
CA GLY A 37 -1.11 -19.34 7.92
C GLY A 37 -0.73 -19.55 6.43
N GLU A 38 -1.26 -18.75 5.51
CA GLU A 38 -0.89 -18.76 4.08
C GLU A 38 0.05 -17.62 3.73
N ALA A 39 -0.35 -16.38 4.04
CA ALA A 39 0.43 -15.19 3.72
C ALA A 39 1.41 -14.82 4.85
N GLN A 40 2.54 -14.24 4.49
CA GLN A 40 3.50 -13.66 5.42
C GLN A 40 3.29 -12.16 5.61
N ILE A 41 2.75 -11.47 4.59
CA ILE A 41 2.44 -10.04 4.64
C ILE A 41 1.06 -9.83 4.00
N ALA A 42 0.19 -9.06 4.65
CA ALA A 42 -1.05 -8.56 4.07
C ALA A 42 -1.05 -7.03 4.03
N CYS A 43 -1.67 -6.48 2.99
CA CYS A 43 -1.85 -5.03 2.87
C CYS A 43 -3.33 -4.69 2.90
N LEU A 44 -3.69 -3.68 3.71
CA LEU A 44 -4.99 -3.04 3.78
C LEU A 44 -5.00 -1.76 2.93
N PRO A 45 -6.18 -1.28 2.46
CA PRO A 45 -6.28 -0.09 1.62
C PRO A 45 -5.82 1.22 2.30
N GLU A 46 -5.72 2.28 1.51
CA GLU A 46 -5.49 3.66 1.94
C GLU A 46 -6.58 4.12 2.93
N THR A 47 -6.21 4.74 4.04
CA THR A 47 -7.12 5.28 5.07
C THR A 47 -8.30 4.36 5.44
N PHE A 48 -8.10 3.04 5.40
CA PHE A 48 -9.19 2.06 5.60
C PHE A 48 -9.94 2.27 6.93
N ASN A 49 -9.25 2.80 7.94
CA ASN A 49 -9.83 3.00 9.27
C ASN A 49 -10.91 4.09 9.32
N THR A 50 -10.85 5.07 8.41
CA THR A 50 -11.80 6.19 8.32
C THR A 50 -12.69 6.14 7.07
N GLY A 51 -12.28 5.38 6.03
CA GLY A 51 -12.72 5.60 4.66
C GLY A 51 -12.02 6.81 4.02
N TYR A 52 -12.22 7.01 2.71
CA TYR A 52 -11.46 8.02 1.95
C TYR A 52 -12.31 9.17 1.38
N ASN A 53 -13.64 9.10 1.34
CA ASN A 53 -14.45 10.18 0.76
C ASN A 53 -14.24 11.51 1.50
N LEU A 54 -13.26 12.31 1.04
CA LEU A 54 -12.82 13.55 1.69
C LEU A 54 -13.93 14.62 1.71
N ASP A 55 -14.74 14.71 0.65
CA ASP A 55 -15.82 15.70 0.57
C ASP A 55 -16.92 15.41 1.61
N THR A 56 -17.21 14.12 1.86
CA THR A 56 -18.18 13.70 2.87
C THR A 56 -17.61 13.79 4.29
N LEU A 57 -16.35 13.41 4.49
CA LEU A 57 -15.70 13.44 5.80
C LEU A 57 -15.38 14.88 6.25
N GLY A 58 -14.91 15.72 5.33
CA GLY A 58 -14.61 17.12 5.61
C GLY A 58 -13.75 17.29 6.88
N ASP A 59 -14.14 18.24 7.74
CA ASP A 59 -13.44 18.54 8.99
C ASP A 59 -13.47 17.40 10.01
N ALA A 60 -14.35 16.40 9.84
CA ALA A 60 -14.37 15.22 10.71
C ALA A 60 -13.05 14.43 10.63
N LEU A 61 -12.32 14.52 9.51
CA LEU A 61 -11.00 13.88 9.36
C LEU A 61 -10.03 14.27 10.49
N PHE A 62 -10.04 15.52 10.95
CA PHE A 62 -9.16 15.98 12.02
C PHE A 62 -9.45 15.29 13.35
N SER A 63 -10.72 15.00 13.63
CA SER A 63 -11.12 14.27 14.85
C SER A 63 -10.97 12.76 14.75
N LEU A 64 -10.99 12.21 13.53
CA LEU A 64 -10.81 10.79 13.24
C LEU A 64 -9.34 10.38 13.19
N ALA A 65 -8.45 11.34 12.92
CA ALA A 65 -7.01 11.11 12.82
C ALA A 65 -6.42 10.64 14.15
N GLU A 66 -5.49 9.70 14.08
CA GLU A 66 -4.86 9.05 15.23
C GLU A 66 -3.35 9.35 15.29
N THR A 67 -2.78 9.32 16.49
CA THR A 67 -1.32 9.25 16.61
C THR A 67 -0.80 7.90 16.12
N VAL A 68 0.45 7.88 15.71
CA VAL A 68 1.17 6.63 15.37
C VAL A 68 2.39 6.51 16.30
N PRO A 69 2.39 5.52 17.25
CA PRO A 69 1.34 4.53 17.52
C PRO A 69 0.04 5.13 18.08
N GLY A 70 -1.07 4.39 17.93
CA GLY A 70 -2.41 4.77 18.37
C GLY A 70 -3.41 3.63 18.24
N PRO A 71 -4.71 3.88 18.45
CA PRO A 71 -5.74 2.84 18.56
C PRO A 71 -5.76 1.83 17.40
N THR A 72 -5.64 2.28 16.15
CA THR A 72 -5.60 1.39 14.98
C THR A 72 -4.36 0.49 15.01
N THR A 73 -3.18 1.06 15.26
CA THR A 73 -1.93 0.28 15.29
C THR A 73 -1.87 -0.69 16.47
N GLU A 74 -2.42 -0.31 17.62
CA GLU A 74 -2.50 -1.19 18.80
C GLU A 74 -3.46 -2.37 18.58
N TYR A 75 -4.62 -2.11 17.95
CA TYR A 75 -5.56 -3.16 17.60
C TYR A 75 -4.95 -4.14 16.59
N LEU A 76 -4.44 -3.61 15.47
CA LEU A 76 -3.87 -4.44 14.41
C LEU A 76 -2.55 -5.10 14.82
N GLY A 77 -1.80 -4.53 15.75
CA GLY A 77 -0.64 -5.20 16.35
C GLY A 77 -1.03 -6.51 17.05
N LYS A 78 -2.13 -6.52 17.80
CA LYS A 78 -2.67 -7.75 18.42
C LYS A 78 -3.15 -8.75 17.38
N VAL A 79 -3.80 -8.27 16.30
CA VAL A 79 -4.24 -9.11 15.18
C VAL A 79 -3.03 -9.71 14.46
N ALA A 80 -2.01 -8.92 14.12
CA ALA A 80 -0.78 -9.35 13.49
C ALA A 80 -0.07 -10.46 14.28
N GLN A 81 0.05 -10.26 15.59
CA GLN A 81 0.63 -11.26 16.49
C GLN A 81 -0.20 -12.54 16.55
N ARG A 82 -1.52 -12.44 16.72
CA ARG A 82 -2.43 -13.59 16.79
C ARG A 82 -2.42 -14.41 15.49
N LEU A 83 -2.41 -13.74 14.34
CA LEU A 83 -2.42 -14.38 13.01
C LEU A 83 -1.03 -14.76 12.50
N ASN A 84 0.04 -14.38 13.21
CA ASN A 84 1.44 -14.50 12.77
C ASN A 84 1.66 -13.90 11.36
N LEU A 85 1.09 -12.72 11.12
CA LEU A 85 0.98 -12.05 9.83
C LEU A 85 1.50 -10.61 9.94
N ALA A 86 2.48 -10.24 9.12
CA ALA A 86 2.91 -8.85 9.02
C ALA A 86 1.91 -8.01 8.21
N LEU A 87 1.76 -6.73 8.52
CA LEU A 87 0.74 -5.87 7.93
C LEU A 87 1.36 -4.59 7.35
N VAL A 88 0.82 -4.16 6.21
CA VAL A 88 0.97 -2.80 5.65
C VAL A 88 -0.42 -2.16 5.67
N VAL A 89 -0.58 -1.02 6.33
CA VAL A 89 -1.89 -0.49 6.71
C VAL A 89 -1.99 1.00 6.42
N GLY A 90 -2.92 1.42 5.55
CA GLY A 90 -3.21 2.84 5.31
C GLY A 90 -4.12 3.43 6.39
N LEU A 91 -3.78 4.58 6.96
CA LEU A 91 -4.56 5.27 7.98
C LEU A 91 -4.36 6.79 7.95
N VAL A 92 -5.27 7.53 8.60
CA VAL A 92 -5.13 8.98 8.81
C VAL A 92 -4.34 9.21 10.11
N GLU A 93 -3.10 9.71 9.97
CA GLU A 93 -2.20 10.03 11.08
C GLU A 93 -2.38 11.47 11.55
N ARG A 94 -2.38 11.70 12.86
CA ARG A 94 -2.33 13.02 13.49
C ARG A 94 -0.94 13.27 14.06
N GLU A 95 -0.39 14.47 13.78
CA GLU A 95 0.83 14.92 14.44
C GLU A 95 0.55 15.18 15.95
N PRO A 96 1.28 14.54 16.87
CA PRO A 96 0.98 14.68 18.29
C PRO A 96 1.32 16.06 18.87
N GLN A 97 2.26 16.80 18.25
CA GLN A 97 2.77 18.07 18.76
C GLN A 97 2.07 19.28 18.17
N VAL A 98 1.40 19.13 17.02
CA VAL A 98 0.78 20.23 16.29
C VAL A 98 -0.67 19.88 15.99
N GLU A 99 -1.60 20.53 16.68
CA GLU A 99 -3.03 20.32 16.48
C GLU A 99 -3.44 20.73 15.04
N GLY A 100 -4.34 19.96 14.44
CA GLY A 100 -4.84 20.17 13.07
C GLY A 100 -3.86 19.75 11.98
N LEU A 101 -2.70 19.18 12.30
CA LEU A 101 -1.77 18.65 11.32
C LEU A 101 -1.97 17.13 11.15
N ILE A 102 -2.42 16.73 9.96
CA ILE A 102 -2.69 15.32 9.64
C ILE A 102 -2.00 14.87 8.36
N TYR A 103 -1.79 13.56 8.25
CA TYR A 103 -1.11 12.91 7.13
C TYR A 103 -1.90 11.68 6.66
N ASP A 104 -1.86 11.42 5.38
CA ASP A 104 -2.16 10.11 4.82
C ASP A 104 -0.92 9.23 4.99
N THR A 105 -1.05 8.17 5.76
CA THR A 105 0.09 7.39 6.26
C THR A 105 -0.14 5.89 6.06
N ALA A 106 0.89 5.20 5.61
CA ALA A 106 0.97 3.75 5.72
C ALA A 106 1.90 3.36 6.86
N VAL A 107 1.45 2.45 7.72
CA VAL A 107 2.24 1.86 8.79
C VAL A 107 2.60 0.42 8.47
N LEU A 108 3.76 -0.02 8.92
CA LEU A 108 4.24 -1.38 8.79
C LEU A 108 4.31 -2.01 10.18
N ILE A 109 3.60 -3.11 10.37
CA ILE A 109 3.53 -3.85 11.62
C ILE A 109 4.09 -5.25 11.36
N ASP A 110 5.00 -5.72 12.17
CA ASP A 110 5.54 -7.06 12.01
C ASP A 110 4.61 -8.14 12.59
N ARG A 111 4.95 -9.40 12.36
CA ARG A 111 4.19 -10.55 12.87
C ARG A 111 4.19 -10.71 14.39
N HIS A 112 5.01 -9.94 15.10
CA HIS A 112 5.02 -9.90 16.57
C HIS A 112 4.13 -8.78 17.11
N GLY A 113 3.52 -7.99 16.22
CA GLY A 113 2.64 -6.87 16.53
C GLY A 113 3.37 -5.55 16.74
N GLU A 114 4.68 -5.51 16.49
CA GLU A 114 5.48 -4.31 16.67
C GLU A 114 5.37 -3.38 15.47
N LEU A 115 5.21 -2.08 15.73
CA LEU A 115 5.27 -1.03 14.71
C LEU A 115 6.71 -0.86 14.24
N VAL A 116 7.01 -1.32 13.02
CA VAL A 116 8.36 -1.28 12.44
C VAL A 116 8.67 0.07 11.84
N ALA A 117 7.71 0.66 11.11
CA ALA A 117 7.89 1.92 10.42
C ALA A 117 6.56 2.58 10.06
N ARG A 118 6.65 3.86 9.67
CA ARG A 118 5.58 4.60 9.00
C ARG A 118 6.11 5.30 7.77
N TYR A 119 5.26 5.41 6.76
CA TYR A 119 5.47 6.16 5.53
C TYR A 119 4.34 7.16 5.36
N ARG A 120 4.64 8.44 5.27
CA ARG A 120 3.68 9.53 4.98
C ARG A 120 3.68 9.80 3.48
N LYS A 121 2.52 9.80 2.86
CA LYS A 121 2.33 10.07 1.42
C LYS A 121 3.05 11.35 1.01
N THR A 122 3.94 11.25 0.03
CA THR A 122 4.80 12.37 -0.40
C THR A 122 4.16 13.19 -1.52
N HIS A 123 3.35 12.55 -2.37
CA HIS A 123 2.66 13.18 -3.50
C HIS A 123 1.15 13.07 -3.30
N LEU A 124 0.57 14.13 -2.79
CA LEU A 124 -0.85 14.21 -2.51
C LEU A 124 -1.68 14.31 -3.80
N TYR A 125 -2.84 13.66 -3.84
CA TYR A 125 -3.85 13.92 -4.84
C TYR A 125 -4.36 15.36 -4.67
N PRO A 126 -4.74 16.10 -5.74
CA PRO A 126 -5.09 17.51 -5.63
C PRO A 126 -6.08 17.86 -4.52
N ALA A 127 -7.14 17.07 -4.33
CA ALA A 127 -8.13 17.30 -3.28
C ALA A 127 -7.57 17.09 -1.86
N GLU A 128 -6.58 16.24 -1.69
CA GLU A 128 -5.94 15.95 -0.39
C GLU A 128 -5.18 17.15 0.19
N ASN A 129 -4.72 18.09 -0.65
CA ASN A 129 -4.00 19.25 -0.19
C ASN A 129 -4.81 20.18 0.73
N ALA A 130 -6.15 20.03 0.73
CA ALA A 130 -7.02 20.77 1.66
C ALA A 130 -6.90 20.27 3.11
N TYR A 131 -6.49 19.01 3.31
CA TYR A 131 -6.50 18.33 4.61
C TYR A 131 -5.12 17.87 5.04
N PHE A 132 -4.41 17.16 4.17
CA PHE A 132 -3.16 16.48 4.52
C PHE A 132 -1.93 17.32 4.23
N ARG A 133 -0.87 17.05 5.01
CA ARG A 133 0.48 17.50 4.70
C ARG A 133 1.24 16.38 3.98
N PRO A 134 2.07 16.71 2.98
CA PRO A 134 2.92 15.72 2.35
C PRO A 134 4.04 15.25 3.29
N GLY A 135 4.40 13.98 3.16
CA GLY A 135 5.63 13.43 3.70
C GLY A 135 6.86 13.94 2.95
N ASN A 136 8.04 13.60 3.44
CA ASN A 136 9.31 14.08 2.90
C ASN A 136 10.39 12.99 2.77
N ARG A 137 10.00 11.70 2.85
CA ARG A 137 10.95 10.57 2.79
C ARG A 137 10.38 9.45 1.95
N ILE A 138 11.28 8.79 1.22
CA ILE A 138 11.02 7.57 0.46
C ILE A 138 12.09 6.57 0.90
N ASP A 139 11.70 5.61 1.74
CA ASP A 139 12.63 4.66 2.37
C ASP A 139 12.21 3.21 2.08
N VAL A 140 13.20 2.34 2.03
CA VAL A 140 13.00 0.88 2.00
C VAL A 140 13.14 0.32 3.42
N ILE A 141 12.21 -0.52 3.80
CA ILE A 141 12.03 -1.04 5.16
C ILE A 141 12.12 -2.56 5.14
N GLY A 142 12.77 -3.15 6.12
CA GLY A 142 12.75 -4.61 6.33
C GLY A 142 11.44 -5.06 6.97
N LEU A 143 10.67 -5.94 6.32
CA LEU A 143 9.45 -6.53 6.86
C LEU A 143 9.33 -7.99 6.43
N ALA A 144 9.13 -8.91 7.37
CA ALA A 144 9.00 -10.36 7.11
C ALA A 144 10.10 -10.96 6.20
N GLY A 145 11.33 -10.47 6.35
CA GLY A 145 12.48 -10.91 5.55
C GLY A 145 12.60 -10.27 4.17
N LEU A 146 11.67 -9.39 3.78
CA LEU A 146 11.69 -8.64 2.52
C LEU A 146 12.20 -7.20 2.72
N LYS A 147 12.73 -6.64 1.65
CA LYS A 147 12.94 -5.21 1.48
C LYS A 147 11.68 -4.59 0.84
N VAL A 148 10.90 -3.89 1.65
CA VAL A 148 9.58 -3.37 1.31
C VAL A 148 9.64 -1.87 1.08
N GLY A 149 9.07 -1.40 -0.04
CA GLY A 149 8.72 -0.01 -0.27
C GLY A 149 7.21 0.22 -0.13
N VAL A 150 6.83 1.48 0.08
CA VAL A 150 5.43 1.91 0.06
C VAL A 150 5.29 3.11 -0.86
N ALA A 151 4.20 3.11 -1.64
CA ALA A 151 3.75 4.25 -2.44
C ALA A 151 2.22 4.30 -2.36
N ILE A 152 1.64 5.34 -1.76
CA ILE A 152 0.20 5.39 -1.48
C ILE A 152 -0.56 5.92 -2.69
N CYS A 153 -1.54 5.17 -3.19
CA CYS A 153 -2.56 5.56 -4.17
C CYS A 153 -2.00 6.35 -5.36
N PHE A 154 -2.30 7.65 -5.43
CA PHE A 154 -1.89 8.56 -6.50
C PHE A 154 -0.39 8.54 -6.79
N GLU A 155 0.44 8.14 -5.84
CA GLU A 155 1.88 7.99 -6.01
C GLU A 155 2.25 6.99 -7.11
N HIS A 156 1.35 6.06 -7.48
CA HIS A 156 1.58 5.21 -8.66
C HIS A 156 1.68 6.02 -9.98
N ALA A 157 1.26 7.29 -10.01
CA ALA A 157 1.44 8.18 -11.15
C ALA A 157 2.90 8.65 -11.35
N PHE A 158 3.74 8.52 -10.31
CA PHE A 158 5.13 9.00 -10.28
C PHE A 158 6.13 7.85 -10.40
N PRO A 159 6.63 7.53 -11.62
CA PRO A 159 7.61 6.46 -11.81
C PRO A 159 8.83 6.59 -10.90
N GLN A 160 9.24 7.83 -10.65
CA GLN A 160 10.44 8.17 -9.88
C GLN A 160 10.42 7.58 -8.47
N ILE A 161 9.25 7.48 -7.82
CA ILE A 161 9.10 6.86 -6.48
C ILE A 161 9.53 5.40 -6.55
N PHE A 162 8.98 4.66 -7.51
CA PHE A 162 9.27 3.23 -7.69
C PHE A 162 10.72 3.00 -8.10
N THR A 163 11.27 3.88 -8.95
CA THR A 163 12.69 3.83 -9.33
C THR A 163 13.59 4.08 -8.13
N THR A 164 13.29 5.09 -7.31
CA THR A 164 14.02 5.38 -6.08
C THR A 164 14.01 4.18 -5.13
N LEU A 165 12.82 3.60 -4.87
CA LEU A 165 12.68 2.43 -4.02
C LEU A 165 13.46 1.22 -4.57
N SER A 166 13.39 0.97 -5.90
CA SER A 166 14.11 -0.12 -6.53
C SER A 166 15.63 0.05 -6.45
N LEU A 167 16.14 1.27 -6.62
CA LEU A 167 17.56 1.60 -6.46
C LEU A 167 18.05 1.44 -5.02
N GLN A 168 17.17 1.67 -4.04
CA GLN A 168 17.44 1.37 -2.62
C GLN A 168 17.35 -0.13 -2.30
N GLY A 169 16.96 -0.95 -3.28
CA GLY A 169 16.91 -2.40 -3.19
C GLY A 169 15.56 -2.98 -2.77
N ALA A 170 14.47 -2.24 -2.91
CA ALA A 170 13.12 -2.78 -2.71
C ALA A 170 12.91 -4.04 -3.58
N GLN A 171 12.27 -5.04 -3.02
CA GLN A 171 11.85 -6.27 -3.69
C GLN A 171 10.36 -6.24 -4.01
N VAL A 172 9.59 -5.58 -3.16
CA VAL A 172 8.15 -5.38 -3.32
C VAL A 172 7.79 -3.95 -2.90
N VAL A 173 6.86 -3.34 -3.63
CA VAL A 173 6.23 -2.06 -3.27
C VAL A 173 4.74 -2.31 -3.05
N PHE A 174 4.24 -1.95 -1.88
CA PHE A 174 2.82 -1.93 -1.57
C PHE A 174 2.22 -0.57 -1.93
N ASN A 175 1.09 -0.61 -2.62
CA ASN A 175 0.34 0.58 -3.04
C ASN A 175 -1.08 0.53 -2.48
N PRO A 176 -1.28 0.82 -1.17
CA PRO A 176 -2.62 1.02 -0.62
C PRO A 176 -3.31 2.21 -1.30
N SER A 177 -4.56 2.03 -1.71
CA SER A 177 -5.26 2.96 -2.61
C SER A 177 -6.74 3.10 -2.29
N ALA A 178 -7.33 4.22 -2.78
CA ALA A 178 -8.76 4.51 -2.80
C ALA A 178 -9.15 5.05 -4.19
N VAL A 179 -9.10 4.20 -5.23
CA VAL A 179 -9.32 4.59 -6.63
C VAL A 179 -10.77 4.39 -7.04
N PRO A 180 -11.49 5.48 -7.44
CA PRO A 180 -12.88 5.40 -7.90
C PRO A 180 -13.04 4.65 -9.24
N VAL A 181 -14.25 4.18 -9.51
CA VAL A 181 -14.63 3.43 -10.73
C VAL A 181 -14.16 4.12 -12.02
N GLY A 182 -14.32 5.43 -12.16
CA GLY A 182 -13.91 6.16 -13.36
C GLY A 182 -12.40 6.17 -13.65
N TYR A 183 -11.56 5.76 -12.68
CA TYR A 183 -10.12 5.80 -12.76
C TYR A 183 -9.45 4.42 -12.69
N GLY A 184 -10.22 3.34 -12.63
CA GLY A 184 -9.70 1.96 -12.53
C GLY A 184 -8.70 1.62 -13.63
N TYR A 185 -8.91 2.11 -14.86
CA TYR A 185 -7.99 1.91 -16.00
C TYR A 185 -6.56 2.40 -15.71
N LEU A 186 -6.38 3.37 -14.81
CA LEU A 186 -5.05 3.86 -14.43
C LEU A 186 -4.27 2.81 -13.64
N GLN A 187 -4.97 2.04 -12.79
CA GLN A 187 -4.33 0.92 -12.08
C GLN A 187 -3.90 -0.17 -13.07
N ASP A 188 -4.76 -0.51 -14.04
CA ASP A 188 -4.46 -1.54 -15.04
C ASP A 188 -3.21 -1.24 -15.87
N VAL A 189 -2.95 0.03 -16.14
CA VAL A 189 -1.78 0.47 -16.90
C VAL A 189 -0.57 0.69 -15.99
N ARG A 190 -0.76 1.40 -14.87
CA ARG A 190 0.36 1.89 -14.06
C ARG A 190 0.98 0.80 -13.20
N ILE A 191 0.19 -0.06 -12.57
CA ILE A 191 0.72 -1.07 -11.64
C ILE A 191 1.64 -2.07 -12.36
N PRO A 192 1.23 -2.68 -13.51
CA PRO A 192 2.13 -3.50 -14.31
C PRO A 192 3.37 -2.74 -14.81
N ALA A 193 3.20 -1.49 -15.27
CA ALA A 193 4.31 -0.67 -15.72
C ALA A 193 5.32 -0.38 -14.59
N ARG A 194 4.86 -0.02 -13.38
CA ARG A 194 5.77 0.21 -12.23
C ARG A 194 6.52 -1.05 -11.83
N ALA A 195 5.87 -2.22 -11.93
CA ALA A 195 6.52 -3.49 -11.67
C ALA A 195 7.60 -3.80 -12.71
N GLN A 196 7.28 -3.65 -14.00
CA GLN A 196 8.18 -3.96 -15.11
C GLN A 196 9.34 -2.97 -15.18
N ASP A 197 9.08 -1.65 -15.22
CA ASP A 197 10.09 -0.60 -15.35
C ASP A 197 11.15 -0.67 -14.24
N ASN A 198 10.78 -1.16 -13.06
CA ASN A 198 11.63 -1.22 -11.89
C ASN A 198 12.06 -2.64 -11.51
N GLN A 199 11.56 -3.66 -12.24
CA GLN A 199 11.87 -5.06 -12.07
C GLN A 199 11.71 -5.52 -10.60
N ILE A 200 10.55 -5.16 -10.01
CA ILE A 200 10.13 -5.47 -8.64
C ILE A 200 8.71 -6.02 -8.64
N PHE A 201 8.27 -6.59 -7.53
CA PHE A 201 6.83 -6.87 -7.33
C PHE A 201 6.10 -5.60 -6.91
N VAL A 202 4.85 -5.43 -7.37
CA VAL A 202 3.95 -4.36 -6.91
C VAL A 202 2.63 -4.97 -6.47
N VAL A 203 2.20 -4.61 -5.26
CA VAL A 203 0.94 -5.06 -4.64
C VAL A 203 0.05 -3.84 -4.48
N ALA A 204 -0.91 -3.65 -5.38
CA ALA A 204 -1.91 -2.60 -5.31
C ALA A 204 -3.16 -3.11 -4.58
N VAL A 205 -3.61 -2.35 -3.60
CA VAL A 205 -4.72 -2.73 -2.72
C VAL A 205 -5.71 -1.58 -2.67
N ASN A 206 -6.95 -1.83 -3.11
CA ASN A 206 -7.94 -0.78 -3.27
C ASN A 206 -9.18 -0.99 -2.40
N HIS A 207 -9.87 0.11 -2.12
CA HIS A 207 -11.26 0.06 -1.66
C HIS A 207 -12.16 -0.56 -2.73
N VAL A 208 -13.28 -1.09 -2.30
CA VAL A 208 -14.38 -1.54 -3.17
C VAL A 208 -15.71 -1.11 -2.59
N GLY A 209 -16.72 -0.99 -3.43
CA GLY A 209 -18.06 -0.60 -3.00
C GLY A 209 -18.21 0.92 -2.83
N ARG A 210 -19.24 1.32 -2.10
CA ARG A 210 -19.66 2.72 -2.03
C ARG A 210 -19.39 3.36 -0.69
N GLU A 211 -18.79 4.55 -0.73
CA GLU A 211 -18.61 5.45 0.41
C GLU A 211 -19.27 6.80 0.09
N GLY A 212 -20.40 7.09 0.71
CA GLY A 212 -21.19 8.28 0.38
C GLY A 212 -21.65 8.26 -1.08
N ASP A 213 -21.20 9.22 -1.88
CA ASP A 213 -21.50 9.37 -3.31
C ASP A 213 -20.40 8.76 -4.22
N VAL A 214 -19.25 8.35 -3.67
CA VAL A 214 -18.17 7.75 -4.43
C VAL A 214 -18.27 6.22 -4.42
N THR A 215 -18.07 5.60 -5.60
CA THR A 215 -17.92 4.15 -5.75
C THR A 215 -16.49 3.82 -6.14
N TYR A 216 -15.83 2.95 -5.37
CA TYR A 216 -14.46 2.50 -5.60
C TYR A 216 -14.43 1.26 -6.48
N CYS A 217 -13.41 1.18 -7.33
CA CYS A 217 -13.38 0.21 -8.43
C CYS A 217 -12.90 -1.19 -8.02
N GLY A 218 -12.48 -1.40 -6.77
CA GLY A 218 -11.84 -2.67 -6.44
C GLY A 218 -10.56 -2.89 -7.24
N ARG A 219 -10.46 -4.02 -7.97
CA ARG A 219 -9.36 -4.36 -8.88
C ARG A 219 -7.99 -4.38 -8.18
N SER A 220 -7.96 -4.75 -6.89
CA SER A 220 -6.70 -4.98 -6.19
C SER A 220 -5.90 -6.04 -6.93
N GLN A 221 -4.59 -5.79 -7.15
CA GLN A 221 -3.80 -6.63 -8.02
C GLN A 221 -2.36 -6.78 -7.56
N ILE A 222 -1.74 -7.87 -7.96
CA ILE A 222 -0.33 -8.15 -7.70
C ILE A 222 0.36 -8.33 -9.05
N ALA A 223 1.36 -7.48 -9.33
CA ALA A 223 2.16 -7.57 -10.55
C ALA A 223 3.58 -8.05 -10.24
N ASN A 224 4.13 -8.89 -11.13
CA ASN A 224 5.48 -9.42 -11.01
C ASN A 224 6.52 -8.53 -11.72
N PRO A 225 7.83 -8.78 -11.56
CA PRO A 225 8.90 -8.00 -12.21
C PRO A 225 8.90 -7.95 -13.74
N ARG A 226 8.02 -8.72 -14.40
CA ARG A 226 7.81 -8.68 -15.87
C ARG A 226 6.60 -7.83 -16.26
N GLY A 227 5.89 -7.25 -15.27
CA GLY A 227 4.64 -6.53 -15.51
C GLY A 227 3.43 -7.46 -15.72
N GLU A 228 3.55 -8.75 -15.44
CA GLU A 228 2.42 -9.67 -15.51
C GLU A 228 1.58 -9.57 -14.23
N VAL A 229 0.26 -9.39 -14.36
CA VAL A 229 -0.67 -9.45 -13.23
C VAL A 229 -0.86 -10.91 -12.84
N VAL A 230 -0.34 -11.30 -11.68
CA VAL A 230 -0.34 -12.69 -11.18
C VAL A 230 -1.51 -12.98 -10.24
N ALA A 231 -2.16 -11.93 -9.72
CA ALA A 231 -3.41 -12.02 -8.97
C ALA A 231 -4.23 -10.74 -9.18
N LEU A 232 -5.54 -10.89 -9.33
CA LEU A 232 -6.49 -9.79 -9.55
C LEU A 232 -7.77 -10.09 -8.79
N ALA A 233 -8.22 -9.13 -7.96
CA ALA A 233 -9.49 -9.20 -7.26
C ALA A 233 -10.65 -8.80 -8.17
N ALA A 234 -11.87 -9.18 -7.78
CA ALA A 234 -13.09 -8.77 -8.48
C ALA A 234 -13.28 -7.24 -8.41
N ASP A 235 -14.01 -6.68 -9.38
CA ASP A 235 -14.22 -5.22 -9.49
C ASP A 235 -15.22 -4.70 -8.47
N ASP A 236 -16.14 -5.54 -7.97
CA ASP A 236 -17.34 -5.13 -7.24
C ASP A 236 -17.55 -5.86 -5.90
N ALA A 237 -16.62 -6.69 -5.48
CA ALA A 237 -16.76 -7.49 -4.27
C ALA A 237 -15.55 -7.37 -3.33
N GLU A 238 -15.81 -7.43 -2.02
CA GLU A 238 -14.76 -7.62 -1.04
C GLU A 238 -14.12 -8.99 -1.19
N GLY A 239 -12.84 -9.06 -0.86
CA GLY A 239 -12.11 -10.32 -0.88
C GLY A 239 -10.61 -10.14 -0.64
N VAL A 240 -9.93 -11.26 -0.59
CA VAL A 240 -8.47 -11.27 -0.47
C VAL A 240 -7.90 -12.06 -1.63
N VAL A 241 -6.93 -11.48 -2.31
CA VAL A 241 -6.14 -12.20 -3.31
C VAL A 241 -4.72 -12.37 -2.82
N THR A 242 -4.17 -13.54 -3.07
CA THR A 242 -2.81 -13.91 -2.65
C THR A 242 -1.93 -14.21 -3.86
N ALA A 243 -0.63 -13.98 -3.72
CA ALA A 243 0.36 -14.45 -4.68
C ALA A 243 1.65 -14.86 -3.99
N LYS A 244 2.26 -15.91 -4.52
CA LYS A 244 3.63 -16.30 -4.18
C LYS A 244 4.60 -15.43 -4.97
N LEU A 245 5.54 -14.79 -4.28
CA LEU A 245 6.57 -13.95 -4.86
C LEU A 245 7.90 -14.73 -4.87
N PRO A 246 8.25 -15.41 -5.98
CA PRO A 246 9.56 -16.04 -6.10
C PRO A 246 10.62 -14.94 -6.32
N LEU A 247 11.40 -14.61 -5.29
CA LEU A 247 12.33 -13.47 -5.30
C LEU A 247 13.43 -13.62 -6.34
N ASP A 248 13.76 -14.86 -6.72
CA ASP A 248 14.72 -15.14 -7.81
C ASP A 248 14.26 -14.55 -9.16
N LEU A 249 12.95 -14.29 -9.33
CA LEU A 249 12.42 -13.66 -10.54
C LEU A 249 12.97 -12.25 -10.74
N ILE A 250 13.18 -11.49 -9.65
CA ILE A 250 13.79 -10.15 -9.70
C ILE A 250 15.21 -10.25 -10.29
N TRP A 251 16.02 -11.16 -9.75
CA TRP A 251 17.38 -11.38 -10.21
C TRP A 251 17.42 -11.84 -11.67
N ASN A 252 16.58 -12.82 -12.03
CA ASN A 252 16.51 -13.36 -13.37
C ASN A 252 16.10 -12.28 -14.38
N GLN A 253 15.10 -11.45 -14.05
CA GLN A 253 14.66 -10.36 -14.92
C GLN A 253 15.76 -9.31 -15.10
N ARG A 254 16.44 -8.89 -14.03
CA ARG A 254 17.57 -7.95 -14.09
C ARG A 254 18.77 -8.46 -14.88
N ARG A 255 18.94 -9.77 -15.00
CA ARG A 255 19.98 -10.37 -15.86
C ARG A 255 19.58 -10.42 -17.32
N GLN A 256 18.31 -10.73 -17.61
CA GLN A 256 17.79 -10.80 -18.97
C GLN A 256 17.67 -9.42 -19.62
N GLU A 257 17.19 -8.46 -18.85
CA GLU A 257 17.00 -7.07 -19.27
C GLU A 257 17.68 -6.13 -18.25
N PRO A 258 18.96 -5.80 -18.45
CA PRO A 258 19.73 -5.10 -17.41
C PRO A 258 19.51 -3.58 -17.43
N ILE A 259 18.26 -3.12 -17.20
CA ILE A 259 17.84 -1.71 -17.25
C ILE A 259 18.74 -0.84 -16.37
N PHE A 260 19.02 -1.27 -15.12
CA PHE A 260 19.80 -0.47 -14.18
C PHE A 260 21.27 -0.30 -14.54
N ARG A 261 21.82 -1.10 -15.48
CA ARG A 261 23.17 -0.85 -16.02
C ARG A 261 23.21 0.36 -16.95
N GLY A 262 22.09 0.66 -17.60
CA GLY A 262 21.93 1.82 -18.49
C GLY A 262 21.35 3.05 -17.79
N PHE A 263 21.02 2.94 -16.50
CA PHE A 263 20.40 4.06 -15.77
C PHE A 263 21.40 5.20 -15.58
N ARG A 264 21.02 6.40 -15.99
CA ARG A 264 21.84 7.60 -16.00
C ARG A 264 21.18 8.72 -15.20
N PRO A 265 21.17 8.65 -13.84
CA PRO A 265 20.44 9.61 -12.98
C PRO A 265 20.84 11.06 -13.26
N GLU A 266 22.10 11.32 -13.61
CA GLU A 266 22.61 12.65 -13.92
C GLU A 266 21.98 13.31 -15.15
N LEU A 267 21.24 12.55 -15.97
CA LEU A 267 20.53 13.08 -17.14
C LEU A 267 19.09 13.48 -16.83
N TYR A 268 18.56 13.10 -15.70
CA TYR A 268 17.14 13.29 -15.34
C TYR A 268 16.92 14.47 -14.39
N GLU A 269 18.00 15.11 -13.93
CA GLU A 269 17.89 16.38 -13.20
C GLU A 269 17.40 17.48 -14.14
N PRO A 270 16.34 18.24 -13.77
CA PRO A 270 15.91 19.39 -14.54
C PRO A 270 17.09 20.38 -14.68
N ARG A 271 17.48 20.68 -15.92
CA ARG A 271 18.44 21.75 -16.16
C ARG A 271 17.72 23.07 -15.99
N ALA A 272 18.17 23.91 -15.05
CA ALA A 272 17.66 25.25 -14.83
C ALA A 272 17.84 26.13 -16.06
#